data_b17ea7f48f1f54225ed02d2070ad1295
#
_entry.id   b17ea7f48f1f54225ed02d2070ad1295
#
_cell.length_a   1.000
_cell.length_b   1.000
_cell.length_c   1.000
_cell.angle_alpha   90.00
_cell.angle_beta   90.00
_cell.angle_gamma   90.00
#
_symmetry.space_group_name_H-M   'P 1'
#
loop_
_entity.id
_entity.type
_entity.pdbx_description
1 polymer ?
#
loop_
_entity_poly.entity_id
_entity_poly.type
_entity_poly.pdbx_seq_one_letter_code
_entity_poly.pdbx_strand_id
1 'polypeptide(L)'
;MKTVFVLLDSLNRNAMEPYGSQTVHTPNFTRFQQRAVTFDNHFVGSLPCMPARRDLHTGRSHFLHRSWGPLEPFDDSFPEIMKQNGVYTHLVTDHHHYFADGGATYHQRYSSWELVRGQAIDRWKAEVAPDLDRLKSNFHPIQRHRTNYMINRQFMVDEGDYCSPQLFKLAHEFLQRNHQSDNWLLQLECFDPHEPFHAPSRFRDKYKTSYNGPILDWPIYDRVKESPEEIAELRANYAALVTMTDEYFGKLLDIFSDFAFENDEII
;
A
#
# COMPACT_ATOMS: atom_id res chain seq x y z
N MET A 1 7.27 -2.62 24.99
CA MET A 1 7.62 -2.28 23.59
C MET A 1 6.34 -2.03 22.84
N LYS A 2 6.24 -0.90 22.14
CA LYS A 2 5.14 -0.57 21.23
C LYS A 2 5.77 -0.23 19.90
N THR A 3 5.38 -0.92 18.85
CA THR A 3 5.98 -0.74 17.51
C THR A 3 4.88 -0.60 16.47
N VAL A 4 5.00 0.40 15.62
CA VAL A 4 4.20 0.50 14.39
C VAL A 4 5.14 0.33 13.20
N PHE A 5 4.84 -0.66 12.39
CA PHE A 5 5.55 -0.94 11.17
C PHE A 5 4.66 -0.57 9.97
N VAL A 6 5.07 0.43 9.20
CA VAL A 6 4.31 0.91 8.02
C VAL A 6 5.01 0.41 6.76
N LEU A 7 4.30 -0.37 5.97
CA LEU A 7 4.78 -0.88 4.68
C LEU A 7 3.92 -0.31 3.56
N LEU A 8 4.56 0.43 2.64
CA LEU A 8 3.93 1.04 1.47
C LEU A 8 4.42 0.34 0.21
N ASP A 9 3.50 -0.25 -0.56
CA ASP A 9 3.88 -1.00 -1.76
C ASP A 9 4.19 -0.08 -2.93
N SER A 10 5.25 -0.39 -3.66
CA SER A 10 5.66 0.33 -4.89
C SER A 10 5.94 1.83 -4.72
N LEU A 11 6.18 2.29 -3.48
CA LEU A 11 6.60 3.67 -3.24
C LEU A 11 8.04 3.88 -3.73
N ASN A 12 8.17 4.66 -4.80
CA ASN A 12 9.47 4.96 -5.38
C ASN A 12 10.15 6.11 -4.63
N ARG A 13 11.38 5.88 -4.15
CA ARG A 13 12.17 6.91 -3.46
C ARG A 13 12.31 8.23 -4.23
N ASN A 14 12.35 8.17 -5.56
CA ASN A 14 12.43 9.35 -6.41
C ASN A 14 11.15 10.20 -6.43
N ALA A 15 10.05 9.68 -5.90
CA ALA A 15 8.79 10.40 -5.71
C ALA A 15 8.64 11.00 -4.30
N MET A 16 9.67 10.93 -3.46
CA MET A 16 9.64 11.40 -2.07
C MET A 16 10.55 12.62 -1.88
N GLU A 17 10.03 13.69 -1.25
CA GLU A 17 10.82 14.89 -0.92
C GLU A 17 12.05 14.58 -0.06
N PRO A 18 12.01 13.67 0.94
CA PRO A 18 13.20 13.26 1.70
C PRO A 18 14.38 12.78 0.85
N TYR A 19 14.11 12.28 -0.37
CA TYR A 19 15.12 11.85 -1.33
C TYR A 19 15.31 12.82 -2.51
N GLY A 20 14.79 14.06 -2.38
CA GLY A 20 15.04 15.15 -3.32
C GLY A 20 13.99 15.33 -4.42
N SER A 21 12.83 14.66 -4.33
CA SER A 21 11.71 14.93 -5.25
C SER A 21 11.26 16.39 -5.14
N GLN A 22 11.09 17.06 -6.29
CA GLN A 22 10.56 18.41 -6.39
C GLN A 22 9.21 18.46 -7.09
N THR A 23 8.73 17.32 -7.54
CA THR A 23 7.54 17.22 -8.39
C THR A 23 6.36 16.51 -7.70
N VAL A 24 6.61 15.83 -6.59
CA VAL A 24 5.60 15.13 -5.81
C VAL A 24 5.60 15.67 -4.39
N HIS A 25 4.43 16.03 -3.87
CA HIS A 25 4.27 16.62 -2.54
C HIS A 25 4.18 15.53 -1.47
N THR A 26 5.24 15.46 -0.64
CA THR A 26 5.33 14.50 0.47
C THR A 26 5.87 15.15 1.76
N PRO A 27 5.21 16.23 2.26
CA PRO A 27 5.69 16.99 3.41
C PRO A 27 5.68 16.19 4.71
N ASN A 28 4.82 15.17 4.83
CA ASN A 28 4.73 14.36 6.03
C ASN A 28 5.87 13.33 6.12
N PHE A 29 6.31 12.75 5.01
CA PHE A 29 7.54 11.96 4.97
C PHE A 29 8.74 12.84 5.31
N THR A 30 8.79 14.09 4.85
CA THR A 30 9.82 15.07 5.25
C THR A 30 9.76 15.38 6.75
N ARG A 31 8.57 15.58 7.31
CA ARG A 31 8.36 15.77 8.76
C ARG A 31 8.84 14.56 9.55
N PHE A 32 8.59 13.35 9.08
CA PHE A 32 9.04 12.12 9.71
C PHE A 32 10.57 11.98 9.66
N GLN A 33 11.19 12.28 8.51
CA GLN A 33 12.64 12.24 8.32
C GLN A 33 13.41 13.06 9.37
N GLN A 34 12.84 14.20 9.83
CA GLN A 34 13.49 15.08 10.80
C GLN A 34 13.76 14.41 12.16
N ARG A 35 13.08 13.30 12.45
CA ARG A 35 13.23 12.57 13.73
C ARG A 35 13.44 11.06 13.52
N ALA A 36 13.79 10.64 12.34
CA ALA A 36 13.98 9.24 11.97
C ALA A 36 15.34 9.05 11.29
N VAL A 37 15.84 7.82 11.32
CA VAL A 37 17.00 7.42 10.52
C VAL A 37 16.56 7.17 9.08
N THR A 38 17.22 7.83 8.14
CA THR A 38 16.98 7.64 6.70
C THR A 38 18.09 6.75 6.12
N PHE A 39 17.69 5.69 5.43
CA PHE A 39 18.62 4.77 4.78
C PHE A 39 18.76 5.12 3.29
N ASP A 40 19.91 5.66 2.90
CA ASP A 40 20.18 6.00 1.49
C ASP A 40 20.44 4.76 0.63
N ASN A 41 20.97 3.69 1.23
CA ASN A 41 21.38 2.46 0.57
C ASN A 41 20.62 1.25 1.17
N HIS A 42 19.32 1.23 0.99
CA HIS A 42 18.49 0.08 1.32
C HIS A 42 18.10 -0.66 0.04
N PHE A 43 18.42 -1.96 -0.03
CA PHE A 43 18.19 -2.78 -1.21
C PHE A 43 17.15 -3.85 -0.93
N VAL A 44 16.22 -4.04 -1.87
CA VAL A 44 15.26 -5.13 -1.80
C VAL A 44 15.96 -6.46 -2.11
N GLY A 45 15.64 -7.50 -1.34
CA GLY A 45 16.18 -8.84 -1.55
C GLY A 45 15.48 -9.60 -2.67
N SER A 46 14.17 -9.63 -2.66
CA SER A 46 13.34 -10.37 -3.62
C SER A 46 12.17 -9.53 -4.12
N LEU A 47 11.71 -9.80 -5.34
CA LEU A 47 10.57 -9.15 -6.01
C LEU A 47 9.74 -10.21 -6.76
N PRO A 48 8.48 -9.95 -7.07
CA PRO A 48 7.65 -8.81 -6.68
C PRO A 48 7.05 -8.94 -5.27
N CYS A 49 5.79 -8.50 -5.06
CA CYS A 49 5.12 -8.36 -3.76
C CYS A 49 5.31 -9.54 -2.80
N MET A 50 4.88 -10.76 -3.16
CA MET A 50 4.89 -11.90 -2.24
C MET A 50 6.29 -12.43 -1.91
N PRO A 51 7.24 -12.55 -2.86
CA PRO A 51 8.64 -12.83 -2.53
C PRO A 51 9.26 -11.80 -1.59
N ALA A 52 8.98 -10.49 -1.78
CA ALA A 52 9.45 -9.44 -0.88
C ALA A 52 8.86 -9.60 0.54
N ARG A 53 7.56 -9.94 0.65
CA ARG A 53 6.94 -10.23 1.96
C ARG A 53 7.54 -11.45 2.63
N ARG A 54 7.92 -12.46 1.84
CA ARG A 54 8.60 -13.63 2.40
C ARG A 54 9.96 -13.26 2.99
N ASP A 55 10.76 -12.45 2.27
CA ASP A 55 12.02 -11.94 2.79
C ASP A 55 11.80 -11.15 4.09
N LEU A 56 10.79 -10.27 4.11
CA LEU A 56 10.42 -9.49 5.28
C LEU A 56 10.05 -10.37 6.47
N HIS A 57 9.19 -11.38 6.27
CA HIS A 57 8.73 -12.26 7.33
C HIS A 57 9.84 -13.13 7.89
N THR A 58 10.75 -13.61 7.04
CA THR A 58 11.72 -14.64 7.42
C THR A 58 13.12 -14.09 7.70
N GLY A 59 13.41 -12.84 7.32
CA GLY A 59 14.76 -12.27 7.37
C GLY A 59 15.75 -12.94 6.42
N ARG A 60 15.27 -13.69 5.41
CA ARG A 60 16.09 -14.44 4.45
C ARG A 60 15.77 -13.99 3.04
N SER A 61 16.80 -13.73 2.23
CA SER A 61 16.59 -13.48 0.80
C SER A 61 16.22 -14.77 0.08
N HIS A 62 15.09 -14.75 -0.63
CA HIS A 62 14.58 -15.89 -1.40
C HIS A 62 14.82 -15.77 -2.90
N PHE A 63 15.48 -14.72 -3.33
CA PHE A 63 15.86 -14.52 -4.72
C PHE A 63 16.58 -15.75 -5.26
N LEU A 64 16.21 -16.22 -6.46
CA LEU A 64 16.70 -17.38 -7.18
C LEU A 64 16.20 -18.77 -6.73
N HIS A 65 15.64 -18.93 -5.53
CA HIS A 65 15.19 -20.27 -5.10
C HIS A 65 13.74 -20.35 -4.66
N ARG A 66 13.06 -19.21 -4.49
CA ARG A 66 11.62 -19.15 -4.20
C ARG A 66 10.96 -18.10 -5.09
N SER A 67 9.83 -18.47 -5.65
CA SER A 67 8.98 -17.57 -6.43
C SER A 67 7.77 -17.13 -5.60
N TRP A 68 6.77 -16.64 -6.26
CA TRP A 68 5.47 -16.33 -5.67
C TRP A 68 4.85 -17.54 -4.98
N GLY A 69 4.55 -17.43 -3.70
CA GLY A 69 4.00 -18.54 -2.93
C GLY A 69 3.70 -18.16 -1.48
N PRO A 70 3.00 -19.05 -0.75
CA PRO A 70 2.72 -18.90 0.68
C PRO A 70 4.00 -19.06 1.51
N LEU A 71 3.91 -18.68 2.80
CA LEU A 71 4.87 -19.15 3.80
C LEU A 71 4.68 -20.65 3.99
N GLU A 72 5.79 -21.37 4.02
CA GLU A 72 5.80 -22.80 4.27
C GLU A 72 5.76 -23.10 5.78
N PRO A 73 5.37 -24.32 6.19
CA PRO A 73 5.32 -24.68 7.61
C PRO A 73 6.66 -24.56 8.35
N PHE A 74 7.77 -24.62 7.63
CA PHE A 74 9.14 -24.52 8.16
C PHE A 74 9.73 -23.11 8.10
N ASP A 75 9.01 -22.13 7.56
CA ASP A 75 9.45 -20.74 7.54
C ASP A 75 9.25 -20.11 8.92
N ASP A 76 10.33 -19.64 9.51
CA ASP A 76 10.25 -18.75 10.68
C ASP A 76 9.64 -17.41 10.23
N SER A 77 8.68 -16.92 10.98
CA SER A 77 7.98 -15.66 10.66
C SER A 77 8.08 -14.70 11.84
N PHE A 78 8.56 -13.46 11.61
CA PHE A 78 8.77 -12.51 12.70
C PHE A 78 7.50 -12.23 13.51
N PRO A 79 6.28 -12.09 12.94
CA PRO A 79 5.09 -11.85 13.75
C PRO A 79 4.76 -13.04 14.65
N GLU A 80 5.00 -14.26 14.16
CA GLU A 80 4.76 -15.46 14.94
C GLU A 80 5.78 -15.62 16.08
N ILE A 81 7.06 -15.35 15.81
CA ILE A 81 8.12 -15.33 16.82
C ILE A 81 7.81 -14.29 17.90
N MET A 82 7.40 -13.09 17.52
CA MET A 82 7.00 -12.03 18.46
C MET A 82 5.82 -12.48 19.33
N LYS A 83 4.78 -13.06 18.71
CA LYS A 83 3.61 -13.61 19.40
C LYS A 83 3.99 -14.69 20.42
N GLN A 84 4.89 -15.61 20.07
CA GLN A 84 5.41 -16.65 20.96
C GLN A 84 6.21 -16.09 22.14
N ASN A 85 6.73 -14.88 22.01
CA ASN A 85 7.48 -14.15 23.05
C ASN A 85 6.62 -13.08 23.77
N GLY A 86 5.30 -13.17 23.72
CA GLY A 86 4.39 -12.34 24.50
C GLY A 86 4.11 -10.95 23.90
N VAL A 87 4.44 -10.73 22.62
CA VAL A 87 4.09 -9.51 21.91
C VAL A 87 2.80 -9.74 21.12
N TYR A 88 1.78 -8.92 21.33
CA TYR A 88 0.55 -8.98 20.54
C TYR A 88 0.80 -8.39 19.15
N THR A 89 0.59 -9.15 18.10
CA THR A 89 0.83 -8.70 16.73
C THR A 89 -0.48 -8.49 15.97
N HIS A 90 -0.67 -7.31 15.42
CA HIS A 90 -1.87 -6.96 14.63
C HIS A 90 -1.49 -6.48 13.24
N LEU A 91 -2.17 -7.01 12.23
CA LEU A 91 -2.00 -6.62 10.82
C LEU A 91 -3.25 -5.88 10.35
N VAL A 92 -3.07 -4.67 9.81
CA VAL A 92 -4.08 -3.95 9.04
C VAL A 92 -3.57 -3.87 7.61
N THR A 93 -4.31 -4.40 6.64
CA THR A 93 -3.83 -4.49 5.25
C THR A 93 -4.96 -4.41 4.23
N ASP A 94 -4.65 -3.92 3.03
CA ASP A 94 -5.44 -4.07 1.81
C ASP A 94 -4.75 -4.96 0.78
N HIS A 95 -3.66 -5.63 1.18
CA HIS A 95 -2.89 -6.50 0.31
C HIS A 95 -3.63 -7.80 0.01
N HIS A 96 -4.51 -7.75 -0.98
CA HIS A 96 -5.43 -8.83 -1.35
C HIS A 96 -4.75 -10.18 -1.68
N HIS A 97 -3.46 -10.16 -2.05
CA HIS A 97 -2.71 -11.38 -2.33
C HIS A 97 -2.53 -12.30 -1.12
N TYR A 98 -2.59 -11.77 0.10
CA TYR A 98 -2.60 -12.59 1.32
C TYR A 98 -3.84 -13.49 1.46
N PHE A 99 -4.89 -13.20 0.69
CA PHE A 99 -6.17 -13.90 0.73
C PHE A 99 -6.46 -14.65 -0.59
N ALA A 100 -5.45 -14.76 -1.46
CA ALA A 100 -5.51 -15.50 -2.70
C ALA A 100 -4.61 -16.75 -2.64
N ASP A 101 -4.84 -17.70 -3.54
CA ASP A 101 -3.96 -18.86 -3.72
C ASP A 101 -2.51 -18.39 -3.96
N GLY A 102 -1.57 -19.02 -3.28
CA GLY A 102 -0.16 -18.63 -3.32
C GLY A 102 0.24 -17.48 -2.36
N GLY A 103 -0.70 -16.95 -1.54
CA GLY A 103 -0.40 -15.93 -0.54
C GLY A 103 -1.05 -16.18 0.84
N ALA A 104 -1.87 -17.19 0.96
CA ALA A 104 -2.86 -17.37 2.03
C ALA A 104 -2.31 -17.68 3.45
N THR A 105 -1.02 -17.63 3.72
CA THR A 105 -0.47 -18.02 5.03
C THR A 105 0.18 -16.89 5.82
N TYR A 106 0.38 -15.71 5.22
CA TYR A 106 1.08 -14.61 5.87
C TYR A 106 0.28 -13.97 7.01
N HIS A 107 -0.98 -13.60 6.76
CA HIS A 107 -1.85 -12.94 7.73
C HIS A 107 -2.14 -13.81 8.96
N GLN A 108 -2.14 -15.13 8.82
CA GLN A 108 -2.40 -16.08 9.92
C GLN A 108 -1.27 -16.13 10.95
N ARG A 109 -0.10 -15.58 10.65
CA ARG A 109 1.04 -15.51 11.57
C ARG A 109 0.86 -14.46 12.66
N TYR A 110 -0.03 -13.49 12.45
CA TYR A 110 -0.37 -12.46 13.44
C TYR A 110 -1.37 -12.96 14.48
N SER A 111 -1.45 -12.26 15.62
CA SER A 111 -2.47 -12.54 16.65
C SER A 111 -3.87 -12.19 16.14
N SER A 112 -3.99 -11.12 15.38
CA SER A 112 -5.22 -10.70 14.70
C SER A 112 -4.92 -9.89 13.44
N TRP A 113 -5.91 -9.73 12.57
CA TRP A 113 -5.78 -8.95 11.34
C TRP A 113 -7.10 -8.35 10.88
N GLU A 114 -7.02 -7.26 10.12
CA GLU A 114 -8.13 -6.64 9.39
C GLU A 114 -7.75 -6.47 7.92
N LEU A 115 -8.68 -6.82 7.02
CA LEU A 115 -8.54 -6.66 5.57
C LEU A 115 -9.48 -5.58 5.04
N VAL A 116 -8.93 -4.53 4.49
CA VAL A 116 -9.67 -3.56 3.68
C VAL A 116 -9.82 -4.11 2.26
N ARG A 117 -11.06 -4.07 1.76
CA ARG A 117 -11.42 -4.68 0.47
C ARG A 117 -11.48 -3.67 -0.65
N GLY A 118 -11.16 -4.10 -1.87
CA GLY A 118 -11.36 -3.33 -3.09
C GLY A 118 -10.10 -2.98 -3.87
N GLN A 119 -8.91 -3.20 -3.29
CA GLN A 119 -7.65 -2.83 -3.93
C GLN A 119 -7.37 -3.69 -5.17
N ALA A 120 -6.90 -3.05 -6.23
CA ALA A 120 -6.46 -3.68 -7.47
C ALA A 120 -7.45 -4.72 -8.02
N ILE A 121 -7.04 -6.00 -8.06
CA ILE A 121 -7.84 -7.12 -8.57
C ILE A 121 -8.57 -7.89 -7.46
N ASP A 122 -8.72 -7.31 -6.28
CA ASP A 122 -9.46 -7.95 -5.19
C ASP A 122 -10.86 -8.39 -5.68
N ARG A 123 -11.24 -9.61 -5.33
CA ARG A 123 -12.55 -10.20 -5.65
C ARG A 123 -13.61 -9.68 -4.67
N TRP A 124 -13.80 -8.36 -4.63
CA TRP A 124 -14.64 -7.70 -3.63
C TRP A 124 -16.11 -7.62 -4.05
N LYS A 125 -16.40 -6.90 -5.14
CA LYS A 125 -17.78 -6.70 -5.61
C LYS A 125 -18.14 -7.73 -6.65
N ALA A 126 -19.38 -8.25 -6.54
CA ALA A 126 -19.90 -9.25 -7.45
C ALA A 126 -20.78 -8.60 -8.52
N GLU A 127 -20.48 -8.91 -9.79
CA GLU A 127 -21.35 -8.67 -10.93
C GLU A 127 -21.33 -9.94 -11.77
N VAL A 128 -22.49 -10.64 -11.87
CA VAL A 128 -22.56 -12.01 -12.40
C VAL A 128 -22.35 -12.06 -13.91
N ALA A 129 -22.81 -11.05 -14.64
CA ALA A 129 -22.68 -10.97 -16.09
C ALA A 129 -22.36 -9.51 -16.49
N PRO A 130 -21.14 -9.02 -16.18
CA PRO A 130 -20.80 -7.64 -16.46
C PRO A 130 -20.74 -7.38 -17.97
N ASP A 131 -21.28 -6.24 -18.39
CA ASP A 131 -21.07 -5.71 -19.73
C ASP A 131 -19.62 -5.23 -19.86
N LEU A 132 -18.75 -6.12 -20.33
CA LEU A 132 -17.31 -5.87 -20.43
C LEU A 132 -16.98 -4.75 -21.42
N ASP A 133 -17.75 -4.58 -22.48
CA ASP A 133 -17.50 -3.54 -23.47
C ASP A 133 -17.84 -2.16 -22.90
N ARG A 134 -18.95 -2.05 -22.19
CA ARG A 134 -19.33 -0.85 -21.44
C ARG A 134 -18.30 -0.51 -20.35
N LEU A 135 -17.84 -1.50 -19.59
CA LEU A 135 -16.81 -1.26 -18.57
C LEU A 135 -15.52 -0.76 -19.19
N LYS A 136 -15.03 -1.40 -20.26
CA LYS A 136 -13.76 -1.03 -20.92
C LYS A 136 -13.82 0.32 -21.63
N SER A 137 -15.01 0.75 -22.10
CA SER A 137 -15.14 1.99 -22.87
C SER A 137 -14.71 3.25 -22.11
N ASN A 138 -14.67 3.20 -20.78
CA ASN A 138 -14.20 4.30 -19.93
C ASN A 138 -12.67 4.36 -19.80
N PHE A 139 -11.96 3.32 -20.23
CA PHE A 139 -10.53 3.15 -20.01
C PHE A 139 -9.73 3.21 -21.31
N HIS A 140 -8.52 3.72 -21.22
CA HIS A 140 -7.62 3.78 -22.36
C HIS A 140 -7.27 2.36 -22.88
N PRO A 141 -7.29 2.11 -24.19
CA PRO A 141 -7.05 0.77 -24.75
C PRO A 141 -5.67 0.19 -24.44
N ILE A 142 -4.67 1.06 -24.21
CA ILE A 142 -3.28 0.66 -23.98
C ILE A 142 -3.03 0.14 -22.55
N GLN A 143 -3.92 0.44 -21.60
CA GLN A 143 -3.69 0.04 -20.21
C GLN A 143 -4.15 -1.40 -19.92
N ARG A 144 -3.82 -1.90 -18.72
CA ARG A 144 -4.38 -3.16 -18.21
C ARG A 144 -5.86 -3.05 -17.95
N HIS A 145 -6.64 -3.93 -18.55
CA HIS A 145 -8.06 -4.09 -18.26
C HIS A 145 -8.27 -5.30 -17.35
N ARG A 146 -8.64 -5.05 -16.10
CA ARG A 146 -8.94 -6.08 -15.09
C ARG A 146 -10.39 -5.94 -14.66
N THR A 147 -11.22 -6.93 -14.95
CA THR A 147 -12.67 -6.90 -14.67
C THR A 147 -12.95 -6.53 -13.20
N ASN A 148 -12.30 -7.19 -12.27
CA ASN A 148 -12.49 -6.88 -10.84
C ASN A 148 -12.20 -5.42 -10.51
N TYR A 149 -11.09 -4.85 -11.02
CA TYR A 149 -10.77 -3.44 -10.82
C TYR A 149 -11.84 -2.52 -11.40
N MET A 150 -12.26 -2.76 -12.64
CA MET A 150 -13.27 -1.93 -13.30
C MET A 150 -14.63 -1.96 -12.57
N ILE A 151 -14.97 -3.09 -11.95
CA ILE A 151 -16.16 -3.23 -11.11
C ILE A 151 -15.93 -2.51 -9.76
N ASN A 152 -14.86 -2.83 -9.03
CA ASN A 152 -14.58 -2.30 -7.72
C ASN A 152 -14.52 -0.77 -7.71
N ARG A 153 -13.88 -0.18 -8.74
CA ARG A 153 -13.75 1.28 -8.89
C ARG A 153 -15.09 2.03 -8.85
N GLN A 154 -16.17 1.42 -9.31
CA GLN A 154 -17.50 2.04 -9.30
C GLN A 154 -18.06 2.27 -7.89
N PHE A 155 -17.47 1.62 -6.89
CA PHE A 155 -17.83 1.72 -5.46
C PHE A 155 -16.86 2.59 -4.66
N MET A 156 -15.88 3.21 -5.31
CA MET A 156 -14.96 4.18 -4.73
C MET A 156 -15.38 5.58 -5.18
N VAL A 157 -16.41 6.12 -4.55
CA VAL A 157 -17.05 7.40 -4.92
C VAL A 157 -16.54 8.53 -4.04
N ASP A 158 -16.68 8.37 -2.74
CA ASP A 158 -16.20 9.32 -1.75
C ASP A 158 -14.79 8.93 -1.27
N GLU A 159 -14.03 9.89 -0.77
CA GLU A 159 -12.66 9.64 -0.31
C GLU A 159 -12.57 8.52 0.73
N GLY A 160 -13.56 8.40 1.61
CA GLY A 160 -13.64 7.33 2.60
C GLY A 160 -13.83 5.93 2.04
N ASP A 161 -14.18 5.80 0.76
CA ASP A 161 -14.35 4.50 0.10
C ASP A 161 -13.02 3.92 -0.40
N TYR A 162 -11.98 4.75 -0.50
CA TYR A 162 -10.66 4.30 -0.95
C TYR A 162 -9.93 3.51 0.15
N CYS A 163 -9.04 2.62 -0.26
CA CYS A 163 -8.38 1.70 0.67
C CYS A 163 -7.49 2.41 1.68
N SER A 164 -6.61 3.33 1.25
CA SER A 164 -5.72 4.05 2.16
C SER A 164 -6.45 4.77 3.28
N PRO A 165 -7.49 5.61 3.04
CA PRO A 165 -8.30 6.21 4.11
C PRO A 165 -8.84 5.20 5.13
N GLN A 166 -9.34 4.07 4.66
CA GLN A 166 -9.88 3.01 5.54
C GLN A 166 -8.78 2.34 6.36
N LEU A 167 -7.63 2.03 5.75
CA LEU A 167 -6.47 1.44 6.42
C LEU A 167 -5.98 2.31 7.58
N PHE A 168 -5.75 3.59 7.31
CA PHE A 168 -5.25 4.51 8.34
C PHE A 168 -6.31 4.77 9.43
N LYS A 169 -7.59 4.70 9.10
CA LYS A 169 -8.67 4.71 10.11
C LYS A 169 -8.61 3.51 11.04
N LEU A 170 -8.44 2.30 10.50
CA LEU A 170 -8.31 1.08 11.31
C LEU A 170 -7.04 1.09 12.18
N ALA A 171 -5.93 1.60 11.63
CA ALA A 171 -4.71 1.81 12.43
C ALA A 171 -4.95 2.80 13.59
N HIS A 172 -5.67 3.91 13.35
CA HIS A 172 -6.07 4.84 14.41
C HIS A 172 -6.92 4.14 15.47
N GLU A 173 -7.93 3.36 15.07
CA GLU A 173 -8.79 2.64 15.99
C GLU A 173 -8.00 1.65 16.86
N PHE A 174 -7.00 0.95 16.29
CA PHE A 174 -6.11 0.09 17.05
C PHE A 174 -5.30 0.88 18.08
N LEU A 175 -4.68 1.99 17.66
CA LEU A 175 -3.88 2.84 18.54
C LEU A 175 -4.72 3.45 19.66
N GLN A 176 -5.91 3.95 19.35
CA GLN A 176 -6.82 4.52 20.32
C GLN A 176 -7.21 3.51 21.42
N ARG A 177 -7.42 2.25 21.06
CA ARG A 177 -7.79 1.20 22.02
C ARG A 177 -6.62 0.69 22.84
N ASN A 178 -5.39 0.72 22.28
CA ASN A 178 -4.24 -0.02 22.82
C ASN A 178 -3.08 0.87 23.28
N HIS A 179 -3.17 2.20 23.17
CA HIS A 179 -2.05 3.13 23.53
C HIS A 179 -1.59 2.96 24.99
N GLN A 180 -2.46 2.55 25.91
CA GLN A 180 -2.12 2.31 27.31
C GLN A 180 -1.54 0.92 27.59
N SER A 181 -1.65 -0.01 26.63
CA SER A 181 -1.11 -1.37 26.76
C SER A 181 0.33 -1.42 26.25
N ASP A 182 1.11 -2.33 26.79
CA ASP A 182 2.47 -2.63 26.32
C ASP A 182 2.55 -3.91 25.50
N ASN A 183 3.71 -4.15 24.89
CA ASN A 183 4.06 -5.36 24.18
C ASN A 183 3.12 -5.67 23.00
N TRP A 184 3.02 -4.71 22.08
CA TRP A 184 2.31 -4.92 20.82
C TRP A 184 3.10 -4.41 19.60
N LEU A 185 2.83 -5.02 18.47
CA LEU A 185 3.22 -4.61 17.13
C LEU A 185 1.95 -4.37 16.30
N LEU A 186 1.82 -3.18 15.71
CA LEU A 186 0.89 -2.90 14.63
C LEU A 186 1.67 -2.88 13.32
N GLN A 187 1.35 -3.79 12.40
CA GLN A 187 1.78 -3.66 11.00
C GLN A 187 0.63 -3.05 10.20
N LEU A 188 0.88 -1.86 9.65
CA LEU A 188 0.02 -1.20 8.69
C LEU A 188 0.61 -1.40 7.30
N GLU A 189 -0.01 -2.22 6.50
CA GLU A 189 0.43 -2.51 5.14
C GLU A 189 -0.54 -1.93 4.13
N CYS A 190 -0.09 -0.92 3.41
CA CYS A 190 -0.86 -0.20 2.41
C CYS A 190 -0.36 -0.56 1.01
N PHE A 191 -1.27 -1.03 0.16
CA PHE A 191 -0.95 -1.37 -1.22
C PHE A 191 -0.65 -0.11 -2.06
N ASP A 192 -1.25 1.03 -1.71
CA ASP A 192 -0.89 2.29 -2.35
C ASP A 192 0.57 2.68 -1.99
N PRO A 193 1.30 3.29 -2.94
CA PRO A 193 0.89 3.76 -4.26
C PRO A 193 1.12 2.77 -5.44
N HIS A 194 0.97 1.47 -5.21
CA HIS A 194 0.95 0.50 -6.31
C HIS A 194 -0.18 0.81 -7.30
N GLU A 195 -0.03 0.46 -8.57
CA GLU A 195 -1.13 0.58 -9.52
C GLU A 195 -2.31 -0.35 -9.19
N PRO A 196 -3.54 0.02 -9.53
CA PRO A 196 -3.96 1.15 -10.38
C PRO A 196 -3.82 2.49 -9.65
N PHE A 197 -3.32 3.52 -10.35
CA PHE A 197 -3.08 4.84 -9.78
C PHE A 197 -4.39 5.64 -9.68
N HIS A 198 -5.27 5.17 -8.81
CA HIS A 198 -6.60 5.73 -8.60
C HIS A 198 -6.70 6.48 -7.28
N ALA A 199 -6.63 7.80 -7.33
CA ALA A 199 -6.77 8.67 -6.18
C ALA A 199 -8.05 9.54 -6.29
N PRO A 200 -8.61 10.04 -5.18
CA PRO A 200 -9.69 11.04 -5.17
C PRO A 200 -9.32 12.30 -5.96
N SER A 201 -10.32 12.99 -6.52
CA SER A 201 -10.12 14.17 -7.39
C SER A 201 -9.27 15.25 -6.75
N ARG A 202 -9.44 15.54 -5.44
CA ARG A 202 -8.67 16.58 -4.75
C ARG A 202 -7.14 16.35 -4.76
N PHE A 203 -6.69 15.10 -4.88
CA PHE A 203 -5.28 14.80 -5.03
C PHE A 203 -4.85 14.89 -6.50
N ARG A 204 -5.66 14.36 -7.43
CA ARG A 204 -5.39 14.44 -8.87
C ARG A 204 -5.35 15.90 -9.36
N ASP A 205 -6.20 16.77 -8.80
CA ASP A 205 -6.26 18.18 -9.16
C ASP A 205 -4.97 18.97 -8.87
N LYS A 206 -4.10 18.43 -8.00
CA LYS A 206 -2.76 18.99 -7.75
C LYS A 206 -1.77 18.75 -8.91
N TYR A 207 -2.04 17.76 -9.78
CA TYR A 207 -1.13 17.26 -10.82
C TYR A 207 -1.79 17.27 -12.19
N LYS A 208 -2.57 18.30 -12.52
CA LYS A 208 -3.27 18.40 -13.80
C LYS A 208 -2.32 18.35 -14.99
N THR A 209 -2.72 17.59 -16.00
CA THR A 209 -2.04 17.45 -17.29
C THR A 209 -2.91 18.01 -18.41
N SER A 210 -2.39 18.03 -19.64
CA SER A 210 -3.15 18.33 -20.85
C SER A 210 -3.94 17.13 -21.39
N TYR A 211 -3.80 15.98 -20.76
CA TYR A 211 -4.45 14.74 -21.21
C TYR A 211 -5.98 14.83 -21.07
N ASN A 212 -6.69 14.54 -22.17
CA ASN A 212 -8.16 14.57 -22.24
C ASN A 212 -8.76 13.23 -22.72
N GLY A 213 -7.96 12.15 -22.65
CA GLY A 213 -8.38 10.82 -23.08
C GLY A 213 -9.15 10.07 -21.99
N PRO A 214 -9.50 8.80 -22.28
CA PRO A 214 -10.09 7.89 -21.31
C PRO A 214 -9.18 7.64 -20.09
N ILE A 215 -9.75 7.03 -19.04
CA ILE A 215 -8.98 6.70 -17.80
C ILE A 215 -7.71 5.92 -18.16
N LEU A 216 -6.58 6.43 -17.68
CA LEU A 216 -5.25 5.86 -17.87
C LEU A 216 -4.50 5.84 -16.53
N ASP A 217 -4.63 4.74 -15.80
CA ASP A 217 -4.13 4.62 -14.43
C ASP A 217 -3.47 3.26 -14.13
N TRP A 218 -3.43 2.35 -15.11
CA TRP A 218 -2.80 1.04 -14.93
C TRP A 218 -1.90 0.67 -16.11
N PRO A 219 -0.63 1.09 -16.12
CA PRO A 219 0.28 0.81 -17.21
C PRO A 219 0.56 -0.69 -17.37
N ILE A 220 0.90 -1.09 -18.58
CA ILE A 220 1.37 -2.45 -18.88
C ILE A 220 2.87 -2.52 -18.62
N TYR A 221 3.34 -3.60 -18.01
CA TYR A 221 4.78 -3.84 -17.82
C TYR A 221 5.40 -4.38 -19.11
N ASP A 222 5.70 -3.46 -20.02
CA ASP A 222 6.30 -3.73 -21.34
C ASP A 222 7.14 -2.51 -21.77
N ARG A 223 7.65 -2.53 -22.99
CA ARG A 223 8.26 -1.34 -23.61
C ARG A 223 7.23 -0.22 -23.67
N VAL A 224 7.67 0.97 -23.32
CA VAL A 224 6.83 2.16 -23.37
C VAL A 224 6.35 2.38 -24.82
N LYS A 225 5.03 2.44 -24.98
CA LYS A 225 4.33 2.71 -26.24
C LYS A 225 3.45 3.95 -26.13
N GLU A 226 3.33 4.44 -24.91
CA GLU A 226 2.55 5.60 -24.53
C GLU A 226 3.18 6.88 -25.13
N SER A 227 2.34 7.79 -25.56
CA SER A 227 2.75 9.14 -25.98
C SER A 227 3.30 9.94 -24.78
N PRO A 228 4.04 11.04 -25.02
CA PRO A 228 4.49 11.91 -23.92
C PRO A 228 3.36 12.44 -23.03
N GLU A 229 2.17 12.69 -23.59
CA GLU A 229 0.99 13.15 -22.85
C GLU A 229 0.42 12.04 -21.96
N GLU A 230 0.34 10.81 -22.46
CA GLU A 230 -0.09 9.63 -21.69
C GLU A 230 0.90 9.30 -20.58
N ILE A 231 2.20 9.41 -20.82
CA ILE A 231 3.23 9.23 -19.78
C ILE A 231 3.09 10.33 -18.70
N ALA A 232 2.81 11.57 -19.10
CA ALA A 232 2.59 12.65 -18.15
C ALA A 232 1.37 12.38 -17.27
N GLU A 233 0.28 11.87 -17.84
CA GLU A 233 -0.94 11.48 -17.12
C GLU A 233 -0.69 10.35 -16.13
N LEU A 234 -0.01 9.28 -16.55
CA LEU A 234 0.35 8.16 -15.65
C LEU A 234 1.20 8.63 -14.46
N ARG A 235 2.19 9.52 -14.72
CA ARG A 235 3.02 10.10 -13.66
C ARG A 235 2.23 10.99 -12.72
N ALA A 236 1.29 11.77 -13.24
CA ALA A 236 0.41 12.64 -12.46
C ALA A 236 -0.51 11.82 -11.56
N ASN A 237 -1.09 10.74 -12.07
CA ASN A 237 -1.93 9.84 -11.30
C ASN A 237 -1.14 9.11 -10.19
N TYR A 238 0.09 8.67 -10.48
CA TYR A 238 0.99 8.12 -9.46
C TYR A 238 1.35 9.18 -8.40
N ALA A 239 1.71 10.39 -8.79
CA ALA A 239 2.04 11.47 -7.87
C ALA A 239 0.85 11.82 -6.95
N ALA A 240 -0.37 11.82 -7.48
CA ALA A 240 -1.59 12.05 -6.71
C ALA A 240 -1.78 10.95 -5.64
N LEU A 241 -1.52 9.70 -5.99
CA LEU A 241 -1.64 8.56 -5.08
C LEU A 241 -0.55 8.61 -3.99
N VAL A 242 0.69 8.94 -4.34
CA VAL A 242 1.79 9.15 -3.37
C VAL A 242 1.46 10.28 -2.40
N THR A 243 0.92 11.40 -2.91
CA THR A 243 0.51 12.53 -2.04
C THR A 243 -0.63 12.16 -1.11
N MET A 244 -1.59 11.34 -1.56
CA MET A 244 -2.64 10.81 -0.69
C MET A 244 -2.04 9.95 0.42
N THR A 245 -1.15 9.03 0.08
CA THR A 245 -0.47 8.15 1.04
C THR A 245 0.32 8.97 2.07
N ASP A 246 1.06 9.99 1.63
CA ASP A 246 1.78 10.92 2.52
C ASP A 246 0.84 11.66 3.48
N GLU A 247 -0.30 12.15 3.00
CA GLU A 247 -1.26 12.86 3.84
C GLU A 247 -1.84 11.94 4.93
N TYR A 248 -2.21 10.72 4.57
CA TYR A 248 -2.73 9.75 5.55
C TYR A 248 -1.64 9.26 6.51
N PHE A 249 -0.41 9.11 6.05
CA PHE A 249 0.73 8.88 6.93
C PHE A 249 0.92 10.05 7.91
N GLY A 250 0.73 11.29 7.45
CA GLY A 250 0.76 12.46 8.31
C GLY A 250 -0.28 12.41 9.44
N LYS A 251 -1.50 11.98 9.15
CA LYS A 251 -2.54 11.79 10.17
C LYS A 251 -2.15 10.72 11.20
N LEU A 252 -1.45 9.65 10.77
CA LEU A 252 -0.90 8.67 11.69
C LEU A 252 0.18 9.28 12.61
N LEU A 253 1.06 10.12 12.08
CA LEU A 253 2.06 10.82 12.88
C LEU A 253 1.44 11.77 13.92
N ASP A 254 0.32 12.40 13.60
CA ASP A 254 -0.41 13.27 14.53
C ASP A 254 -0.93 12.47 15.73
N ILE A 255 -1.50 11.28 15.47
CA ILE A 255 -1.97 10.37 16.52
C ILE A 255 -0.83 9.94 17.45
N PHE A 256 0.37 9.70 16.92
CA PHE A 256 1.53 9.40 17.76
C PHE A 256 1.89 10.54 18.70
N SER A 257 1.77 11.77 18.24
CA SER A 257 1.99 12.96 19.07
C SER A 257 0.92 13.10 20.15
N ASP A 258 -0.36 12.88 19.81
CA ASP A 258 -1.49 13.00 20.72
C ASP A 258 -1.46 11.96 21.87
N PHE A 259 -0.96 10.77 21.62
CA PHE A 259 -0.86 9.71 22.62
C PHE A 259 0.48 9.68 23.35
N ALA A 260 1.35 10.67 23.12
CA ALA A 260 2.67 10.80 23.75
C ALA A 260 3.56 9.53 23.62
N PHE A 261 3.55 8.94 22.44
CA PHE A 261 4.43 7.82 22.10
C PHE A 261 5.89 8.29 21.89
N GLU A 262 6.41 9.20 22.75
CA GLU A 262 7.71 9.86 22.57
C GLU A 262 8.91 8.92 22.58
N ASN A 263 8.76 7.72 23.14
CA ASN A 263 9.81 6.71 23.26
C ASN A 263 9.49 5.41 22.50
N ASP A 264 8.47 5.41 21.65
CA ASP A 264 8.02 4.22 20.93
C ASP A 264 8.50 4.24 19.47
N GLU A 265 8.61 3.09 18.85
CA GLU A 265 9.25 2.94 17.55
C GLU A 265 8.22 2.96 16.39
N ILE A 266 8.47 3.83 15.41
CA ILE A 266 7.86 3.75 14.06
C ILE A 266 8.93 3.26 13.09
N ILE A 267 8.66 2.19 12.38
CA ILE A 267 9.53 1.59 11.36
C ILE A 267 8.84 1.65 10.00
#